data_d005e35ddd8ce68fbb2a20684ca6221d
#
_entry.id   d005e35ddd8ce68fbb2a20684ca6221d
#
_cell.length_a   1.000
_cell.length_b   1.000
_cell.length_c   1.000
_cell.angle_alpha   90.00
_cell.angle_beta   90.00
_cell.angle_gamma   90.00
#
_symmetry.space_group_name_H-M   'P 1'
#
loop_
_entity.id
_entity.type
_entity.pdbx_description
1 polymer ?
#
loop_
_entity_poly.entity_id
_entity_poly.type
_entity_poly.pdbx_seq_one_letter_code
_entity_poly.pdbx_strand_id
1 'polypeptide(L)'
;MIDILIMDDSGTKVEALRHVITNLLPHGEVKIDTAPNIYKGRLQMQATQYDLLILDMVMPHHEDEEQSHTAGAEYLDEIYQNESIKVPLQVIGLTEYEEEFTQQQQDFRDKLWHLLFYSHKDTNWRKDLQQKLLQLHQFKKSLAESIENRSKYDVAIICTHAEELEQMLNTFSLCQWDYMENDALPYIFRTATIHTAGLHELR
;
A
#
# COMPACT_ATOMS: atom_id res chain seq x y z
N MET A 1 4.09 -0.85 -12.31
CA MET A 1 4.57 -2.16 -11.79
C MET A 1 4.26 -2.21 -10.30
N ILE A 2 3.84 -3.37 -9.79
CA ILE A 2 3.57 -3.64 -8.38
C ILE A 2 4.68 -4.53 -7.84
N ASP A 3 5.36 -4.08 -6.79
CA ASP A 3 6.41 -4.81 -6.11
C ASP A 3 5.84 -5.52 -4.88
N ILE A 4 5.89 -6.85 -4.87
CA ILE A 4 5.32 -7.70 -3.82
C ILE A 4 6.43 -8.49 -3.13
N LEU A 5 6.43 -8.48 -1.80
CA LEU A 5 7.24 -9.39 -1.00
C LEU A 5 6.33 -10.44 -0.36
N ILE A 6 6.64 -11.71 -0.57
CA ILE A 6 6.02 -12.84 0.14
C ILE A 6 7.03 -13.38 1.15
N MET A 7 6.70 -13.27 2.42
CA MET A 7 7.47 -13.83 3.53
C MET A 7 6.74 -15.06 4.05
N ASP A 8 7.24 -16.23 3.71
CA ASP A 8 6.67 -17.53 4.06
C ASP A 8 7.74 -18.63 3.87
N ASP A 9 7.89 -19.53 4.81
CA ASP A 9 8.84 -20.64 4.77
C ASP A 9 8.30 -21.88 4.01
N SER A 10 6.99 -21.91 3.73
CA SER A 10 6.35 -22.97 2.96
C SER A 10 6.40 -22.70 1.46
N GLY A 11 7.28 -23.41 0.75
CA GLY A 11 7.36 -23.31 -0.71
C GLY A 11 6.03 -23.59 -1.42
N THR A 12 5.20 -24.46 -0.88
CA THR A 12 3.86 -24.76 -1.44
C THR A 12 2.89 -23.61 -1.30
N LYS A 13 2.89 -22.88 -0.18
CA LYS A 13 2.09 -21.67 -0.02
C LYS A 13 2.59 -20.56 -0.93
N VAL A 14 3.90 -20.34 -0.98
CA VAL A 14 4.51 -19.35 -1.87
C VAL A 14 4.11 -19.59 -3.32
N GLU A 15 4.17 -20.82 -3.82
CA GLU A 15 3.76 -21.14 -5.18
C GLU A 15 2.25 -20.94 -5.41
N ALA A 16 1.41 -21.29 -4.44
CA ALA A 16 -0.03 -21.05 -4.53
C ALA A 16 -0.35 -19.54 -4.60
N LEU A 17 0.32 -18.72 -3.80
CA LEU A 17 0.21 -17.26 -3.82
C LEU A 17 0.68 -16.68 -5.15
N ARG A 18 1.88 -17.09 -5.62
CA ARG A 18 2.42 -16.69 -6.93
C ARG A 18 1.43 -16.97 -8.05
N HIS A 19 0.86 -18.18 -8.08
CA HIS A 19 -0.10 -18.57 -9.09
C HIS A 19 -1.35 -17.67 -9.11
N VAL A 20 -1.88 -17.31 -7.93
CA VAL A 20 -3.03 -16.38 -7.84
C VAL A 20 -2.65 -15.00 -8.37
N ILE A 21 -1.49 -14.47 -7.96
CA ILE A 21 -1.02 -13.14 -8.34
C ILE A 21 -0.76 -13.05 -9.84
N THR A 22 0.00 -14.01 -10.40
CA THR A 22 0.40 -13.98 -11.81
C THR A 22 -0.74 -14.26 -12.78
N ASN A 23 -1.78 -14.98 -12.33
CA ASN A 23 -2.99 -15.17 -13.15
C ASN A 23 -3.93 -13.96 -13.14
N LEU A 24 -3.83 -13.11 -12.12
CA LEU A 24 -4.72 -11.96 -11.99
C LEU A 24 -4.13 -10.70 -12.64
N LEU A 25 -2.83 -10.48 -12.49
CA LEU A 25 -2.17 -9.27 -12.95
C LEU A 25 -1.45 -9.50 -14.29
N PRO A 26 -1.45 -8.52 -15.20
CA PRO A 26 -0.79 -8.65 -16.50
C PRO A 26 0.72 -8.93 -16.36
N HIS A 27 1.25 -9.69 -17.31
CA HIS A 27 2.69 -9.94 -17.36
C HIS A 27 3.48 -8.62 -17.48
N GLY A 28 4.50 -8.49 -16.64
CA GLY A 28 5.35 -7.30 -16.59
C GLY A 28 4.82 -6.17 -15.69
N GLU A 29 3.63 -6.29 -15.12
CA GLU A 29 3.08 -5.32 -14.17
C GLU A 29 3.29 -5.71 -12.70
N VAL A 30 3.83 -6.89 -12.44
CA VAL A 30 4.12 -7.38 -11.10
C VAL A 30 5.53 -7.95 -10.99
N LYS A 31 6.20 -7.63 -9.90
CA LYS A 31 7.45 -8.25 -9.45
C LYS A 31 7.21 -8.90 -8.09
N ILE A 32 7.63 -10.17 -7.93
CA ILE A 32 7.43 -10.94 -6.71
C ILE A 32 8.78 -11.41 -6.19
N ASP A 33 9.18 -10.88 -5.06
CA ASP A 33 10.31 -11.35 -4.27
C ASP A 33 9.79 -12.24 -3.13
N THR A 34 10.65 -13.14 -2.62
CA THR A 34 10.29 -14.05 -1.51
C THR A 34 11.36 -14.10 -0.45
N ALA A 35 10.94 -14.30 0.80
CA ALA A 35 11.84 -14.52 1.93
C ALA A 35 11.32 -15.67 2.81
N PRO A 36 12.13 -16.68 3.13
CA PRO A 36 11.72 -17.84 3.92
C PRO A 36 11.80 -17.61 5.43
N ASN A 37 12.21 -16.45 5.89
CA ASN A 37 12.32 -16.13 7.32
C ASN A 37 12.31 -14.59 7.51
N ILE A 38 12.10 -14.17 8.76
CA ILE A 38 12.04 -12.76 9.16
C ILE A 38 13.33 -12.01 8.79
N TYR A 39 14.49 -12.61 9.07
CA TYR A 39 15.77 -11.94 8.81
C TYR A 39 15.98 -11.59 7.32
N LYS A 40 15.72 -12.55 6.41
CA LYS A 40 15.84 -12.31 4.97
C LYS A 40 14.80 -11.29 4.47
N GLY A 41 13.58 -11.37 4.98
CA GLY A 41 12.54 -10.39 4.66
C GLY A 41 12.90 -8.98 5.10
N ARG A 42 13.43 -8.82 6.32
CA ARG A 42 13.91 -7.54 6.84
C ARG A 42 14.97 -6.91 5.92
N LEU A 43 15.98 -7.68 5.52
CA LEU A 43 17.03 -7.19 4.61
C LEU A 43 16.45 -6.70 3.28
N GLN A 44 15.48 -7.42 2.73
CA GLN A 44 14.81 -7.03 1.49
C GLN A 44 14.00 -5.75 1.67
N MET A 45 13.25 -5.61 2.78
CA MET A 45 12.46 -4.41 3.06
C MET A 45 13.32 -3.19 3.42
N GLN A 46 14.52 -3.37 3.92
CA GLN A 46 15.49 -2.27 4.07
C GLN A 46 16.01 -1.79 2.71
N ALA A 47 16.25 -2.71 1.78
CA ALA A 47 16.79 -2.40 0.46
C ALA A 47 15.72 -1.86 -0.50
N THR A 48 14.51 -2.43 -0.48
CA THR A 48 13.46 -2.22 -1.49
C THR A 48 12.17 -1.71 -0.86
N GLN A 49 11.53 -0.74 -1.51
CA GLN A 49 10.17 -0.31 -1.18
C GLN A 49 9.18 -1.25 -1.88
N TYR A 50 8.44 -2.02 -1.09
CA TYR A 50 7.37 -2.87 -1.60
C TYR A 50 6.01 -2.18 -1.55
N ASP A 51 5.13 -2.52 -2.49
CA ASP A 51 3.74 -2.08 -2.48
C ASP A 51 2.87 -2.97 -1.60
N LEU A 52 3.20 -4.26 -1.58
CA LEU A 52 2.48 -5.26 -0.79
C LEU A 52 3.46 -6.20 -0.09
N LEU A 53 3.27 -6.35 1.20
CA LEU A 53 3.84 -7.43 2.00
C LEU A 53 2.75 -8.48 2.24
N ILE A 54 3.03 -9.74 1.88
CA ILE A 54 2.27 -10.91 2.32
C ILE A 54 3.15 -11.64 3.32
N LEU A 55 2.71 -11.72 4.57
CA LEU A 55 3.49 -12.22 5.69
C LEU A 55 2.81 -13.42 6.35
N ASP A 56 3.47 -14.57 6.36
CA ASP A 56 3.05 -15.67 7.23
C ASP A 56 3.25 -15.28 8.70
N MET A 57 2.21 -15.46 9.50
CA MET A 57 2.24 -15.13 10.92
C MET A 57 3.05 -16.11 11.74
N VAL A 58 3.25 -17.33 11.21
CA VAL A 58 3.99 -18.42 11.87
C VAL A 58 5.17 -18.83 10.99
N MET A 59 6.35 -18.28 11.28
CA MET A 59 7.55 -18.52 10.49
C MET A 59 8.82 -18.41 11.35
N PRO A 60 9.98 -18.94 10.91
CA PRO A 60 11.23 -18.81 11.64
C PRO A 60 11.81 -17.40 11.58
N HIS A 61 12.54 -17.00 12.62
CA HIS A 61 13.31 -15.75 12.60
C HIS A 61 14.55 -15.86 11.70
N HIS A 62 15.25 -17.02 11.75
CA HIS A 62 16.45 -17.33 10.95
C HIS A 62 16.32 -18.68 10.23
N GLU A 63 17.27 -19.00 9.34
CA GLU A 63 17.19 -20.12 8.41
C GLU A 63 17.14 -21.49 9.09
N ASP A 64 17.82 -21.66 10.23
CA ASP A 64 17.96 -22.95 10.94
C ASP A 64 17.10 -23.01 12.22
N GLU A 65 16.17 -22.08 12.39
CA GLU A 65 15.31 -22.02 13.56
C GLU A 65 13.95 -22.67 13.31
N GLU A 66 13.31 -23.14 14.39
CA GLU A 66 11.94 -23.60 14.35
C GLU A 66 10.97 -22.42 14.08
N GLN A 67 9.79 -22.73 13.56
CA GLN A 67 8.73 -21.76 13.40
C GLN A 67 8.31 -21.15 14.75
N SER A 68 8.12 -19.84 14.77
CA SER A 68 7.61 -19.11 15.93
C SER A 68 6.20 -18.58 15.63
N HIS A 69 5.27 -18.84 16.55
CA HIS A 69 3.89 -18.33 16.47
C HIS A 69 3.76 -16.83 16.71
N THR A 70 4.82 -16.18 17.18
CA THR A 70 4.84 -14.73 17.44
C THR A 70 5.65 -13.93 16.42
N ALA A 71 6.47 -14.60 15.60
CA ALA A 71 7.43 -13.94 14.71
C ALA A 71 6.78 -12.94 13.75
N GLY A 72 5.66 -13.31 13.14
CA GLY A 72 4.92 -12.42 12.26
C GLY A 72 4.40 -11.17 12.97
N ALA A 73 3.79 -11.34 14.14
CA ALA A 73 3.26 -10.23 14.94
C ALA A 73 4.38 -9.29 15.43
N GLU A 74 5.47 -9.84 15.94
CA GLU A 74 6.65 -9.09 16.38
C GLU A 74 7.27 -8.30 15.22
N TYR A 75 7.34 -8.91 14.04
CA TYR A 75 7.86 -8.23 12.86
C TYR A 75 6.94 -7.10 12.37
N LEU A 76 5.63 -7.27 12.45
CA LEU A 76 4.68 -6.21 12.13
C LEU A 76 4.85 -4.99 13.04
N ASP A 77 5.11 -5.19 14.32
CA ASP A 77 5.40 -4.10 15.24
C ASP A 77 6.76 -3.44 14.93
N GLU A 78 7.76 -4.25 14.56
CA GLU A 78 9.08 -3.75 14.15
C GLU A 78 9.00 -2.84 12.91
N ILE A 79 8.17 -3.17 11.91
CA ILE A 79 8.02 -2.38 10.68
C ILE A 79 7.70 -0.91 10.96
N TYR A 80 6.92 -0.61 12.01
CA TYR A 80 6.58 0.76 12.37
C TYR A 80 7.60 1.44 13.30
N GLN A 81 8.37 0.67 14.05
CA GLN A 81 9.31 1.21 15.03
C GLN A 81 10.70 1.42 14.45
N ASN A 82 11.05 0.69 13.40
CA ASN A 82 12.38 0.67 12.81
C ASN A 82 12.44 1.52 11.53
N GLU A 83 12.94 2.74 11.64
CA GLU A 83 13.06 3.70 10.54
C GLU A 83 13.90 3.19 9.35
N SER A 84 14.72 2.14 9.53
CA SER A 84 15.48 1.54 8.43
C SER A 84 14.64 0.65 7.53
N ILE A 85 13.44 0.23 7.97
CA ILE A 85 12.51 -0.58 7.20
C ILE A 85 11.59 0.32 6.38
N LYS A 86 11.54 0.09 5.10
CA LYS A 86 10.63 0.80 4.20
C LYS A 86 9.23 0.22 4.32
N VAL A 87 8.33 0.96 4.97
CA VAL A 87 6.95 0.52 5.23
C VAL A 87 6.21 0.28 3.92
N PRO A 88 5.63 -0.92 3.68
CA PRO A 88 4.89 -1.21 2.46
C PRO A 88 3.57 -0.43 2.42
N LEU A 89 3.00 -0.22 1.23
CA LEU A 89 1.69 0.45 1.10
C LEU A 89 0.57 -0.37 1.72
N GLN A 90 0.65 -1.70 1.63
CA GLN A 90 -0.33 -2.62 2.21
C GLN A 90 0.36 -3.83 2.83
N VAL A 91 -0.26 -4.37 3.85
CA VAL A 91 0.15 -5.62 4.51
C VAL A 91 -1.02 -6.60 4.53
N ILE A 92 -0.74 -7.84 4.16
CA ILE A 92 -1.64 -8.97 4.32
C ILE A 92 -0.93 -10.01 5.19
N GLY A 93 -1.45 -10.25 6.38
CA GLY A 93 -1.06 -11.38 7.19
C GLY A 93 -1.72 -12.66 6.67
N LEU A 94 -1.02 -13.77 6.76
CA LEU A 94 -1.50 -15.08 6.36
C LEU A 94 -1.29 -16.05 7.51
N THR A 95 -2.29 -16.84 7.88
CA THR A 95 -2.15 -17.90 8.87
C THR A 95 -2.98 -19.13 8.51
N GLU A 96 -2.48 -20.31 8.81
CA GLU A 96 -3.21 -21.58 8.73
C GLU A 96 -3.86 -21.98 10.08
N TYR A 97 -3.56 -21.25 11.12
CA TYR A 97 -3.97 -21.54 12.48
C TYR A 97 -5.17 -20.68 12.89
N GLU A 98 -6.26 -21.33 13.29
CA GLU A 98 -7.53 -20.67 13.62
C GLU A 98 -7.43 -19.84 14.92
N GLU A 99 -6.58 -20.28 15.85
CA GLU A 99 -6.35 -19.56 17.11
C GLU A 99 -5.63 -18.23 16.87
N GLU A 100 -4.53 -18.23 16.11
CA GLU A 100 -3.79 -17.02 15.72
C GLU A 100 -4.66 -16.08 14.90
N PHE A 101 -5.44 -16.63 13.96
CA PHE A 101 -6.38 -15.82 13.17
C PHE A 101 -7.34 -15.06 14.07
N THR A 102 -7.94 -15.75 15.05
CA THR A 102 -8.92 -15.14 15.96
C THR A 102 -8.28 -14.10 16.89
N GLN A 103 -7.10 -14.40 17.43
CA GLN A 103 -6.40 -13.53 18.38
C GLN A 103 -5.87 -12.25 17.71
N GLN A 104 -5.35 -12.36 16.49
CA GLN A 104 -4.68 -11.24 15.82
C GLN A 104 -5.62 -10.40 14.94
N GLN A 105 -6.84 -10.86 14.69
CA GLN A 105 -7.79 -10.17 13.81
C GLN A 105 -8.06 -8.72 14.23
N GLN A 106 -8.12 -8.44 15.55
CA GLN A 106 -8.36 -7.10 16.05
C GLN A 106 -7.17 -6.18 15.78
N ASP A 107 -5.94 -6.63 16.05
CA ASP A 107 -4.72 -5.85 15.83
C ASP A 107 -4.54 -5.47 14.36
N PHE A 108 -4.88 -6.39 13.46
CA PHE A 108 -4.86 -6.12 12.02
C PHE A 108 -5.91 -5.08 11.62
N ARG A 109 -7.11 -5.13 12.20
CA ARG A 109 -8.16 -4.13 11.95
C ARG A 109 -7.74 -2.75 12.44
N ASP A 110 -7.15 -2.66 13.63
CA ASP A 110 -6.73 -1.38 14.22
C ASP A 110 -5.63 -0.71 13.40
N LYS A 111 -4.78 -1.52 12.74
CA LYS A 111 -3.73 -1.06 11.82
C LYS A 111 -4.22 -0.89 10.37
N LEU A 112 -5.52 -1.10 10.09
CA LEU A 112 -6.12 -1.10 8.75
C LEU A 112 -5.50 -2.12 7.78
N TRP A 113 -4.94 -3.20 8.31
CA TRP A 113 -4.37 -4.29 7.56
C TRP A 113 -5.34 -5.46 7.41
N HIS A 114 -5.00 -6.42 6.58
CA HIS A 114 -5.81 -7.61 6.36
C HIS A 114 -5.11 -8.85 6.89
N LEU A 115 -5.85 -9.65 7.64
CA LEU A 115 -5.45 -10.99 8.02
C LEU A 115 -6.32 -12.00 7.27
N LEU A 116 -5.69 -12.92 6.52
CA LEU A 116 -6.36 -13.96 5.76
C LEU A 116 -6.11 -15.33 6.42
N PHE A 117 -7.17 -16.11 6.51
CA PHE A 117 -7.07 -17.51 6.93
C PHE A 117 -6.77 -18.37 5.69
N TYR A 118 -5.56 -18.92 5.62
CA TYR A 118 -5.15 -19.81 4.54
C TYR A 118 -5.61 -21.24 4.82
N SER A 119 -6.22 -21.87 3.82
CA SER A 119 -6.58 -23.27 3.89
C SER A 119 -6.39 -23.96 2.55
N HIS A 120 -5.84 -25.15 2.55
CA HIS A 120 -5.77 -25.98 1.35
C HIS A 120 -7.15 -26.44 0.84
N LYS A 121 -8.14 -26.51 1.74
CA LYS A 121 -9.50 -27.01 1.45
C LYS A 121 -10.47 -25.89 1.04
N ASP A 122 -10.24 -24.67 1.53
CA ASP A 122 -11.08 -23.52 1.25
C ASP A 122 -10.36 -22.55 0.30
N THR A 123 -11.09 -22.02 -0.65
CA THR A 123 -10.57 -21.07 -1.66
C THR A 123 -10.95 -19.62 -1.36
N ASN A 124 -11.60 -19.33 -0.24
CA ASN A 124 -12.05 -17.97 0.10
C ASN A 124 -10.88 -16.98 0.20
N TRP A 125 -9.76 -17.39 0.79
CA TRP A 125 -8.55 -16.57 0.85
C TRP A 125 -8.08 -16.08 -0.54
N ARG A 126 -8.28 -16.89 -1.59
CA ARG A 126 -7.92 -16.52 -2.97
C ARG A 126 -8.75 -15.35 -3.47
N LYS A 127 -10.06 -15.36 -3.17
CA LYS A 127 -10.96 -14.28 -3.59
C LYS A 127 -10.61 -12.97 -2.85
N ASP A 128 -10.35 -13.08 -1.55
CA ASP A 128 -9.99 -11.93 -0.74
C ASP A 128 -8.64 -11.32 -1.18
N LEU A 129 -7.65 -12.18 -1.44
CA LEU A 129 -6.36 -11.76 -2.02
C LEU A 129 -6.54 -11.10 -3.38
N GLN A 130 -7.36 -11.69 -4.27
CA GLN A 130 -7.64 -11.13 -5.59
C GLN A 130 -8.27 -9.74 -5.50
N GLN A 131 -9.25 -9.55 -4.61
CA GLN A 131 -9.88 -8.23 -4.40
C GLN A 131 -8.86 -7.18 -3.96
N LYS A 132 -7.96 -7.53 -3.03
CA LYS A 132 -6.92 -6.63 -2.55
C LYS A 132 -5.91 -6.28 -3.63
N LEU A 133 -5.49 -7.24 -4.41
CA LEU A 133 -4.58 -7.02 -5.54
C LEU A 133 -5.21 -6.11 -6.59
N LEU A 134 -6.49 -6.30 -6.93
CA LEU A 134 -7.20 -5.42 -7.86
C LEU A 134 -7.31 -3.99 -7.33
N GLN A 135 -7.63 -3.82 -6.05
CA GLN A 135 -7.66 -2.50 -5.41
C GLN A 135 -6.29 -1.81 -5.47
N LEU A 136 -5.23 -2.54 -5.12
CA LEU A 136 -3.87 -2.01 -5.19
C LEU A 136 -3.46 -1.65 -6.62
N HIS A 137 -3.78 -2.51 -7.58
CA HIS A 137 -3.50 -2.27 -9.00
C HIS A 137 -4.21 -1.01 -9.51
N GLN A 138 -5.50 -0.86 -9.22
CA GLN A 138 -6.27 0.34 -9.58
C GLN A 138 -5.71 1.59 -8.91
N PHE A 139 -5.36 1.51 -7.63
CA PHE A 139 -4.75 2.63 -6.91
C PHE A 139 -3.42 3.07 -7.56
N LYS A 140 -2.53 2.13 -7.85
CA LYS A 140 -1.25 2.45 -8.52
C LYS A 140 -1.43 3.01 -9.92
N LYS A 141 -2.41 2.50 -10.66
CA LYS A 141 -2.75 3.02 -11.99
C LYS A 141 -3.24 4.46 -11.90
N SER A 142 -4.20 4.75 -11.03
CA SER A 142 -4.71 6.11 -10.83
C SER A 142 -3.63 7.06 -10.30
N LEU A 143 -2.71 6.58 -9.47
CA LEU A 143 -1.56 7.36 -9.01
C LEU A 143 -0.61 7.70 -10.16
N ALA A 144 -0.29 6.73 -11.03
CA ALA A 144 0.56 6.95 -12.21
C ALA A 144 -0.09 7.96 -13.17
N GLU A 145 -1.38 7.81 -13.46
CA GLU A 145 -2.15 8.76 -14.26
C GLU A 145 -2.18 10.16 -13.63
N SER A 146 -2.28 10.24 -12.30
CA SER A 146 -2.20 11.49 -11.56
C SER A 146 -0.82 12.13 -11.64
N ILE A 147 0.25 11.33 -11.61
CA ILE A 147 1.63 11.81 -11.76
C ILE A 147 1.89 12.33 -13.18
N GLU A 148 1.40 11.64 -14.21
CA GLU A 148 1.47 12.14 -15.59
C GLU A 148 0.69 13.46 -15.77
N ASN A 149 -0.40 13.62 -15.04
CA ASN A 149 -1.18 14.86 -14.99
C ASN A 149 -0.62 15.91 -14.00
N ARG A 150 0.28 15.55 -13.07
CA ARG A 150 0.90 16.46 -12.10
C ARG A 150 1.78 17.55 -12.71
N SER A 151 2.22 17.39 -13.94
CA SER A 151 2.92 18.46 -14.66
C SER A 151 2.08 19.74 -14.89
N LYS A 152 0.81 19.72 -14.45
CA LYS A 152 -0.09 20.88 -14.61
C LYS A 152 -0.12 21.81 -13.41
N TYR A 153 0.29 21.34 -12.21
CA TYR A 153 0.17 22.15 -10.98
C TYR A 153 1.44 22.07 -10.15
N ASP A 154 1.99 23.23 -9.82
CA ASP A 154 3.20 23.35 -8.98
C ASP A 154 2.84 23.37 -7.49
N VAL A 155 1.64 23.85 -7.14
CA VAL A 155 1.16 24.00 -5.76
C VAL A 155 -0.28 23.50 -5.65
N ALA A 156 -0.57 22.74 -4.60
CA ALA A 156 -1.93 22.39 -4.22
C ALA A 156 -2.21 22.90 -2.80
N ILE A 157 -3.32 23.65 -2.66
CA ILE A 157 -3.82 24.14 -1.37
C ILE A 157 -5.13 23.41 -1.08
N ILE A 158 -5.21 22.77 0.07
CA ILE A 158 -6.40 22.03 0.51
C ILE A 158 -7.06 22.82 1.63
N CYS A 159 -8.29 23.26 1.40
CA CYS A 159 -9.13 23.92 2.40
C CYS A 159 -10.21 22.94 2.88
N THR A 160 -10.37 22.81 4.19
CA THR A 160 -11.38 21.91 4.80
C THR A 160 -12.69 22.64 5.10
N HIS A 161 -12.66 23.96 5.15
CA HIS A 161 -13.82 24.82 5.41
C HIS A 161 -14.01 25.88 4.32
N ALA A 162 -15.24 26.24 4.07
CA ALA A 162 -15.59 27.26 3.06
C ALA A 162 -14.94 28.62 3.34
N GLU A 163 -14.82 28.98 4.61
CA GLU A 163 -14.20 30.23 5.06
C GLU A 163 -12.69 30.28 4.76
N GLU A 164 -12.00 29.16 4.90
CA GLU A 164 -10.57 29.05 4.52
C GLU A 164 -10.39 29.21 3.02
N LEU A 165 -11.26 28.59 2.23
CA LEU A 165 -11.26 28.73 0.78
C LEU A 165 -11.49 30.19 0.37
N GLU A 166 -12.46 30.88 0.99
CA GLU A 166 -12.76 32.28 0.72
C GLU A 166 -11.59 33.21 1.05
N GLN A 167 -10.93 32.99 2.20
CA GLN A 167 -9.73 33.72 2.59
C GLN A 167 -8.57 33.48 1.62
N MET A 168 -8.38 32.25 1.19
CA MET A 168 -7.35 31.88 0.21
C MET A 168 -7.62 32.58 -1.13
N LEU A 169 -8.85 32.51 -1.65
CA LEU A 169 -9.24 33.19 -2.90
C LEU A 169 -9.04 34.70 -2.81
N ASN A 170 -9.34 35.32 -1.67
CA ASN A 170 -9.12 36.73 -1.42
C ASN A 170 -7.63 37.10 -1.35
N THR A 171 -6.80 36.23 -0.76
CA THR A 171 -5.34 36.43 -0.70
C THR A 171 -4.73 36.43 -2.12
N PHE A 172 -5.23 35.62 -3.00
CA PHE A 172 -4.83 35.53 -4.41
C PHE A 172 -5.84 36.21 -5.33
N SER A 173 -6.38 37.37 -4.93
CA SER A 173 -7.44 38.10 -5.64
C SER A 173 -7.06 38.59 -7.04
N LEU A 174 -5.77 38.67 -7.35
CA LEU A 174 -5.25 39.02 -8.67
C LEU A 174 -5.20 37.81 -9.63
N CYS A 175 -5.42 36.58 -9.13
CA CYS A 175 -5.43 35.41 -9.96
C CYS A 175 -6.81 35.22 -10.61
N GLN A 176 -6.79 34.80 -11.85
CA GLN A 176 -8.01 34.37 -12.53
C GLN A 176 -8.25 32.90 -12.18
N TRP A 177 -9.30 32.64 -11.40
CA TRP A 177 -9.64 31.31 -10.94
C TRP A 177 -10.61 30.62 -11.89
N ASP A 178 -10.22 29.43 -12.35
CA ASP A 178 -11.08 28.55 -13.13
C ASP A 178 -11.74 27.50 -12.23
N TYR A 179 -12.98 27.17 -12.53
CA TYR A 179 -13.71 26.11 -11.85
C TYR A 179 -13.51 24.78 -12.58
N MET A 180 -13.09 23.74 -11.85
CA MET A 180 -13.02 22.40 -12.39
C MET A 180 -14.12 21.53 -11.75
N GLU A 181 -15.06 21.09 -12.58
CA GLU A 181 -16.00 20.03 -12.18
C GLU A 181 -15.33 18.67 -12.32
N ASN A 182 -15.43 17.87 -11.27
CA ASN A 182 -15.06 16.47 -11.30
C ASN A 182 -16.18 15.67 -10.64
N ASP A 183 -17.05 15.09 -11.44
CA ASP A 183 -18.22 14.33 -10.99
C ASP A 183 -17.86 13.10 -10.17
N ALA A 184 -16.61 12.64 -10.21
CA ALA A 184 -16.14 11.48 -9.46
C ALA A 184 -15.73 11.81 -8.03
N LEU A 185 -15.58 13.09 -7.66
CA LEU A 185 -15.09 13.49 -6.33
C LEU A 185 -16.02 14.53 -5.70
N PRO A 186 -16.34 14.39 -4.40
CA PRO A 186 -17.24 15.30 -3.67
C PRO A 186 -16.55 16.63 -3.27
N TYR A 187 -15.57 17.09 -4.05
CA TYR A 187 -14.76 18.27 -3.73
C TYR A 187 -14.89 19.33 -4.80
N ILE A 188 -14.80 20.59 -4.38
CA ILE A 188 -14.75 21.75 -5.28
C ILE A 188 -13.28 22.03 -5.61
N PHE A 189 -12.93 22.04 -6.89
CA PHE A 189 -11.59 22.38 -7.36
C PHE A 189 -11.59 23.78 -8.00
N ARG A 190 -10.57 24.56 -7.66
CA ARG A 190 -10.25 25.82 -8.29
C ARG A 190 -8.82 25.81 -8.79
N THR A 191 -8.57 26.31 -9.96
CA THR A 191 -7.23 26.40 -10.53
C THR A 191 -6.94 27.83 -10.95
N ALA A 192 -5.69 28.24 -10.79
CA ALA A 192 -5.23 29.54 -11.26
C ALA A 192 -3.74 29.49 -11.59
N THR A 193 -3.28 30.41 -12.41
CA THR A 193 -1.85 30.66 -12.62
C THR A 193 -1.41 31.84 -11.77
N ILE A 194 -0.37 31.65 -10.97
CA ILE A 194 0.22 32.68 -10.11
C ILE A 194 1.53 33.15 -10.76
N HIS A 195 1.62 34.45 -11.03
CA HIS A 195 2.86 35.05 -11.52
C HIS A 195 3.69 35.55 -10.35
N THR A 196 4.87 35.00 -10.17
CA THR A 196 5.80 35.44 -9.13
C THR A 196 6.61 36.64 -9.62
N ALA A 197 7.10 37.48 -8.68
CA ALA A 197 7.92 38.65 -8.99
C ALA A 197 9.25 38.31 -9.72
N GLY A 198 9.65 37.05 -9.76
CA GLY A 198 10.84 36.54 -10.46
C GLY A 198 10.60 36.00 -11.87
N LEU A 199 9.45 36.29 -12.50
CA LEU A 199 9.07 35.78 -13.83
C LEU A 199 8.86 34.25 -13.93
N HIS A 200 8.67 33.56 -12.81
CA HIS A 200 8.25 32.18 -12.81
C HIS A 200 6.72 32.09 -12.72
N GLU A 201 6.12 31.30 -13.60
CA GLU A 201 4.70 30.96 -13.50
C GLU A 201 4.54 29.70 -12.64
N LEU A 202 3.65 29.75 -11.66
CA LEU A 202 3.22 28.60 -10.85
C LEU A 202 1.75 28.27 -11.16
N ARG A 203 1.44 26.99 -11.30
CA ARG A 203 0.08 26.49 -11.52
C ARG A 203 -0.42 25.63 -10.38
#